data_6ae1a1bb7a164604423e14f90a505377
#
_entry.id   6ae1a1bb7a164604423e14f90a505377
#
_cell.length_a   1.000
_cell.length_b   1.000
_cell.length_c   1.000
_cell.angle_alpha   90.00
_cell.angle_beta   90.00
_cell.angle_gamma   90.00
#
_symmetry.space_group_name_H-M   'P 1'
#
loop_
_entity.id
_entity.type
_entity.pdbx_description
1 polymer ?
#
loop_
_entity_poly.entity_id
_entity_poly.type
_entity_poly.pdbx_seq_one_letter_code
_entity_poly.pdbx_strand_id
1 'polypeptide(L)'
;MNNILTIDVEGWENAISGLCGEIISSDEKVLKNLYELLEIFEKYDAKGTFFFLGELADKFPRILKEVESLGHSIAFHCYYHRDISKISFDKLNEELKNGKDLIEQIIGKKVIGFRAPNFTLMKCKMEIFDLLLDLGFKYDSSIFPYKKYNGFMPPLKPFWLKTPSGRQIFEVPLSVVSIFGFKIPCLGGAFLRNYPLFMTKFAIRRIQKEKRQIVFYIHPHEFEDINFKNINVKINFLRKILEKRGRKKVKFYLEILLEKFKFDKIEKIYENEIGNF
;
A
#
# COMPACT_ATOMS: atom_id res chain seq x y z
N MET A 1 -3.20 18.76 10.92
CA MET A 1 -3.77 17.86 9.88
C MET A 1 -3.03 16.53 10.00
N ASN A 2 -3.72 15.44 10.30
CA ASN A 2 -3.13 14.11 10.31
C ASN A 2 -2.90 13.64 8.87
N ASN A 3 -1.76 13.03 8.62
CA ASN A 3 -1.43 12.40 7.36
C ASN A 3 -1.79 10.92 7.41
N ILE A 4 -1.85 10.28 6.27
CA ILE A 4 -2.21 8.87 6.15
C ILE A 4 -0.95 8.03 6.12
N LEU A 5 -0.88 7.01 7.00
CA LEU A 5 0.16 6.00 7.00
C LEU A 5 -0.41 4.69 6.49
N THR A 6 0.25 4.11 5.49
CA THR A 6 -0.14 2.82 4.93
C THR A 6 1.06 1.88 4.85
N ILE A 7 0.81 0.61 5.09
CA ILE A 7 1.81 -0.44 5.07
C ILE A 7 1.34 -1.53 4.13
N ASP A 8 2.08 -1.78 3.06
CA ASP A 8 1.84 -2.91 2.20
C ASP A 8 2.65 -4.08 2.76
N VAL A 9 1.95 -5.03 3.41
CA VAL A 9 2.58 -6.12 4.15
C VAL A 9 3.01 -7.21 3.19
N GLU A 10 4.25 -7.10 2.78
CA GLU A 10 4.92 -7.99 1.84
C GLU A 10 6.40 -8.14 2.17
N GLY A 11 6.95 -9.31 1.87
CA GLY A 11 8.39 -9.53 1.84
C GLY A 11 8.97 -9.07 0.49
N TRP A 12 10.29 -9.00 0.41
CA TRP A 12 10.91 -8.60 -0.85
C TRP A 12 10.75 -9.64 -1.97
N GLU A 13 10.55 -10.91 -1.63
CA GLU A 13 10.19 -11.99 -2.55
C GLU A 13 8.84 -11.72 -3.22
N ASN A 14 7.85 -11.27 -2.44
CA ASN A 14 6.55 -10.86 -2.98
C ASN A 14 6.70 -9.64 -3.92
N ALA A 15 7.48 -8.65 -3.51
CA ALA A 15 7.75 -7.47 -4.35
C ALA A 15 8.38 -7.84 -5.71
N ILE A 16 9.29 -8.83 -5.73
CA ILE A 16 9.89 -9.36 -6.95
C ILE A 16 8.89 -10.17 -7.78
N SER A 17 8.01 -10.97 -7.15
CA SER A 17 6.92 -11.69 -7.82
C SER A 17 6.13 -10.78 -8.75
N GLY A 18 5.73 -9.64 -8.27
CA GLY A 18 5.00 -8.65 -9.05
C GLY A 18 5.76 -8.09 -10.26
N LEU A 19 7.09 -8.22 -10.28
CA LEU A 19 7.94 -7.75 -11.38
C LEU A 19 8.24 -8.83 -12.42
N CYS A 20 8.40 -10.08 -12.00
CA CYS A 20 8.79 -11.19 -12.89
C CYS A 20 7.60 -12.00 -13.39
N GLY A 21 6.42 -11.87 -12.78
CA GLY A 21 5.22 -12.61 -13.14
C GLY A 21 5.13 -14.02 -12.55
N GLU A 22 6.11 -14.42 -11.74
CA GLU A 22 6.12 -15.67 -10.99
C GLU A 22 5.65 -15.43 -9.56
N ILE A 23 4.93 -16.39 -8.94
CA ILE A 23 4.53 -16.30 -7.54
C ILE A 23 5.70 -16.81 -6.69
N ILE A 24 6.26 -15.92 -5.87
CA ILE A 24 7.32 -16.24 -4.93
C ILE A 24 6.84 -15.81 -3.53
N SER A 25 6.57 -16.78 -2.67
CA SER A 25 6.10 -16.51 -1.31
C SER A 25 7.25 -16.04 -0.40
N SER A 26 6.94 -15.11 0.50
CA SER A 26 7.89 -14.67 1.51
C SER A 26 8.05 -15.67 2.65
N ASP A 27 9.22 -15.60 3.28
CA ASP A 27 9.55 -16.36 4.50
C ASP A 27 9.19 -15.57 5.79
N GLU A 28 9.59 -16.11 6.95
CA GLU A 28 9.32 -15.48 8.26
C GLU A 28 10.04 -14.15 8.49
N LYS A 29 10.98 -13.76 7.63
CA LYS A 29 11.70 -12.47 7.77
C LYS A 29 10.76 -11.29 7.65
N VAL A 30 9.66 -11.42 6.86
CA VAL A 30 8.64 -10.39 6.76
C VAL A 30 8.04 -10.06 8.13
N LEU A 31 7.85 -11.07 9.01
CA LEU A 31 7.33 -10.87 10.37
C LEU A 31 8.30 -10.07 11.22
N LYS A 32 9.59 -10.42 11.21
CA LYS A 32 10.61 -9.67 11.95
C LYS A 32 10.58 -8.19 11.59
N ASN A 33 10.58 -7.88 10.31
CA ASN A 33 10.56 -6.50 9.82
C ASN A 33 9.24 -5.80 10.16
N LEU A 34 8.13 -6.54 10.18
CA LEU A 34 6.82 -6.01 10.56
C LEU A 34 6.78 -5.67 12.06
N TYR A 35 7.34 -6.52 12.94
CA TYR A 35 7.45 -6.21 14.36
C TYR A 35 8.32 -4.98 14.62
N GLU A 36 9.43 -4.82 13.91
CA GLU A 36 10.26 -3.60 14.01
C GLU A 36 9.46 -2.34 13.59
N LEU A 37 8.59 -2.44 12.57
CA LEU A 37 7.70 -1.34 12.18
C LEU A 37 6.68 -1.01 13.28
N LEU A 38 6.06 -2.03 13.88
CA LEU A 38 5.07 -1.87 14.94
C LEU A 38 5.69 -1.21 16.19
N GLU A 39 6.89 -1.62 16.60
CA GLU A 39 7.64 -0.98 17.69
C GLU A 39 7.90 0.52 17.42
N ILE A 40 8.29 0.87 16.19
CA ILE A 40 8.48 2.26 15.80
C ILE A 40 7.14 3.02 15.86
N PHE A 41 6.05 2.46 15.35
CA PHE A 41 4.76 3.13 15.37
C PHE A 41 4.24 3.34 16.78
N GLU A 42 4.42 2.37 17.68
CA GLU A 42 4.08 2.50 19.10
C GLU A 42 4.90 3.63 19.76
N LYS A 43 6.21 3.65 19.54
CA LYS A 43 7.11 4.70 20.07
C LYS A 43 6.68 6.12 19.69
N TYR A 44 6.14 6.32 18.50
CA TYR A 44 5.74 7.64 18.00
C TYR A 44 4.21 7.87 18.02
N ASP A 45 3.44 6.99 18.66
CA ASP A 45 1.97 7.03 18.70
C ASP A 45 1.35 7.19 17.30
N ALA A 46 1.90 6.48 16.32
CA ALA A 46 1.42 6.49 14.94
C ALA A 46 0.50 5.30 14.69
N LYS A 47 -0.60 5.52 13.99
CA LYS A 47 -1.48 4.45 13.54
C LYS A 47 -1.50 4.41 12.01
N GLY A 48 -1.76 3.23 11.45
CA GLY A 48 -1.75 3.04 10.00
C GLY A 48 -2.74 2.00 9.53
N THR A 49 -2.96 1.97 8.21
CA THR A 49 -3.72 0.94 7.52
C THR A 49 -2.76 -0.06 6.89
N PHE A 50 -2.88 -1.33 7.26
CA PHE A 50 -2.04 -2.42 6.81
C PHE A 50 -2.75 -3.21 5.71
N PHE A 51 -2.25 -3.16 4.50
CA PHE A 51 -2.72 -3.93 3.36
C PHE A 51 -2.03 -5.29 3.35
N PHE A 52 -2.75 -6.34 3.76
CA PHE A 52 -2.22 -7.69 3.86
C PHE A 52 -2.44 -8.50 2.59
N LEU A 53 -1.42 -9.25 2.18
CA LEU A 53 -1.57 -10.33 1.22
C LEU A 53 -2.30 -11.51 1.85
N GLY A 54 -3.21 -12.15 1.11
CA GLY A 54 -3.94 -13.33 1.59
C GLY A 54 -3.01 -14.50 1.94
N GLU A 55 -1.97 -14.74 1.14
CA GLU A 55 -0.97 -15.80 1.42
C GLU A 55 -0.22 -15.58 2.75
N LEU A 56 0.04 -14.33 3.14
CA LEU A 56 0.67 -14.03 4.43
C LEU A 56 -0.33 -14.14 5.58
N ALA A 57 -1.59 -13.77 5.34
CA ALA A 57 -2.66 -13.96 6.31
C ALA A 57 -2.91 -15.44 6.61
N ASP A 58 -2.90 -16.28 5.58
CA ASP A 58 -3.03 -17.74 5.69
C ASP A 58 -1.86 -18.35 6.47
N LYS A 59 -0.65 -17.97 6.10
CA LYS A 59 0.59 -18.49 6.70
C LYS A 59 0.82 -18.01 8.14
N PHE A 60 0.43 -16.76 8.45
CA PHE A 60 0.71 -16.11 9.71
C PHE A 60 -0.52 -15.42 10.33
N PRO A 61 -1.62 -16.15 10.62
CA PRO A 61 -2.89 -15.53 11.01
C PRO A 61 -2.84 -14.73 12.32
N ARG A 62 -1.90 -15.05 13.22
CA ARG A 62 -1.76 -14.37 14.51
C ARG A 62 -1.35 -12.90 14.37
N ILE A 63 -0.50 -12.58 13.39
CA ILE A 63 0.01 -11.22 13.23
C ILE A 63 -1.08 -10.22 12.87
N LEU A 64 -2.14 -10.64 12.16
CA LEU A 64 -3.26 -9.76 11.84
C LEU A 64 -4.00 -9.30 13.11
N LYS A 65 -4.23 -10.25 14.05
CA LYS A 65 -4.86 -9.95 15.34
C LYS A 65 -3.99 -9.02 16.20
N GLU A 66 -2.68 -9.23 16.17
CA GLU A 66 -1.72 -8.38 16.89
C GLU A 66 -1.72 -6.96 16.31
N VAL A 67 -1.62 -6.80 14.99
CA VAL A 67 -1.71 -5.49 14.32
C VAL A 67 -3.00 -4.77 14.66
N GLU A 68 -4.13 -5.48 14.64
CA GLU A 68 -5.44 -4.92 14.98
C GLU A 68 -5.52 -4.51 16.47
N SER A 69 -5.01 -5.36 17.38
CA SER A 69 -5.03 -5.08 18.84
C SER A 69 -4.22 -3.84 19.21
N LEU A 70 -3.21 -3.51 18.41
CA LEU A 70 -2.43 -2.27 18.53
C LEU A 70 -3.14 -1.03 17.97
N GLY A 71 -4.39 -1.17 17.50
CA GLY A 71 -5.23 -0.07 17.03
C GLY A 71 -5.04 0.33 15.56
N HIS A 72 -4.29 -0.46 14.80
CA HIS A 72 -4.16 -0.28 13.36
C HIS A 72 -5.38 -0.84 12.61
N SER A 73 -5.55 -0.50 11.34
CA SER A 73 -6.59 -1.08 10.48
C SER A 73 -5.98 -2.14 9.56
N ILE A 74 -6.79 -3.17 9.25
CA ILE A 74 -6.46 -4.21 8.28
C ILE A 74 -7.22 -3.94 6.99
N ALA A 75 -6.51 -3.95 5.87
CA ALA A 75 -7.04 -3.86 4.51
C ALA A 75 -6.45 -4.99 3.65
N PHE A 76 -6.97 -5.17 2.45
CA PHE A 76 -6.61 -6.30 1.59
C PHE A 76 -5.70 -5.89 0.43
N HIS A 77 -4.65 -6.71 0.17
CA HIS A 77 -3.64 -6.49 -0.87
C HIS A 77 -3.59 -7.59 -1.94
N CYS A 78 -4.72 -8.18 -2.29
CA CYS A 78 -4.85 -9.42 -3.05
C CYS A 78 -4.36 -10.67 -2.28
N TYR A 79 -4.61 -11.86 -2.86
CA TYR A 79 -4.10 -13.09 -2.25
C TYR A 79 -2.60 -13.23 -2.51
N TYR A 80 -2.18 -13.13 -3.79
CA TYR A 80 -0.78 -13.13 -4.20
C TYR A 80 -0.34 -11.76 -4.71
N HIS A 81 0.93 -11.42 -4.49
CA HIS A 81 1.51 -10.18 -4.99
C HIS A 81 1.87 -10.28 -6.48
N ARG A 82 0.88 -10.07 -7.36
CA ARG A 82 1.05 -10.17 -8.81
C ARG A 82 0.28 -9.09 -9.58
N ASP A 83 0.57 -8.95 -10.86
CA ASP A 83 -0.12 -8.00 -11.75
C ASP A 83 -1.55 -8.47 -12.01
N ILE A 84 -2.54 -7.85 -11.37
CA ILE A 84 -3.95 -8.22 -11.47
C ILE A 84 -4.54 -8.01 -12.86
N SER A 85 -3.94 -7.14 -13.68
CA SER A 85 -4.40 -6.89 -15.06
C SER A 85 -4.16 -8.08 -16.01
N LYS A 86 -3.35 -9.06 -15.58
CA LYS A 86 -3.03 -10.28 -16.33
C LYS A 86 -3.86 -11.48 -15.92
N ILE A 87 -4.79 -11.31 -14.99
CA ILE A 87 -5.67 -12.36 -14.48
C ILE A 87 -7.03 -12.21 -15.15
N SER A 88 -7.68 -13.32 -15.52
CA SER A 88 -9.07 -13.28 -16.00
C SER A 88 -10.00 -12.74 -14.91
N PHE A 89 -11.07 -12.06 -15.31
CA PHE A 89 -11.99 -11.43 -14.37
C PHE A 89 -12.59 -12.43 -13.36
N ASP A 90 -13.02 -13.59 -13.83
CA ASP A 90 -13.62 -14.63 -12.98
C ASP A 90 -12.62 -15.15 -11.94
N LYS A 91 -11.39 -15.44 -12.37
CA LYS A 91 -10.32 -15.89 -11.46
C LYS A 91 -9.92 -14.80 -10.47
N LEU A 92 -9.91 -13.54 -10.89
CA LEU A 92 -9.63 -12.41 -10.00
C LEU A 92 -10.74 -12.26 -8.96
N ASN A 93 -12.02 -12.37 -9.37
CA ASN A 93 -13.17 -12.33 -8.47
C ASN A 93 -13.06 -13.41 -7.39
N GLU A 94 -12.80 -14.67 -7.80
CA GLU A 94 -12.64 -15.78 -6.86
C GLU A 94 -11.48 -15.54 -5.88
N GLU A 95 -10.33 -15.09 -6.37
CA GLU A 95 -9.16 -14.83 -5.56
C GLU A 95 -9.40 -13.68 -4.56
N LEU A 96 -10.02 -12.58 -5.00
CA LEU A 96 -10.32 -11.45 -4.14
C LEU A 96 -11.33 -11.84 -3.06
N LYS A 97 -12.38 -12.59 -3.43
CA LYS A 97 -13.39 -13.07 -2.49
C LYS A 97 -12.77 -13.98 -1.44
N ASN A 98 -12.08 -15.04 -1.85
CA ASN A 98 -11.51 -16.03 -0.94
C ASN A 98 -10.47 -15.40 0.00
N GLY A 99 -9.61 -14.54 -0.50
CA GLY A 99 -8.60 -13.87 0.31
C GLY A 99 -9.20 -12.87 1.32
N LYS A 100 -10.22 -12.11 0.91
CA LYS A 100 -10.94 -11.22 1.80
C LYS A 100 -11.69 -12.00 2.89
N ASP A 101 -12.44 -13.05 2.52
CA ASP A 101 -13.19 -13.88 3.47
C ASP A 101 -12.25 -14.53 4.50
N LEU A 102 -11.06 -14.99 4.07
CA LEU A 102 -10.02 -15.50 4.96
C LEU A 102 -9.59 -14.46 6.01
N ILE A 103 -9.25 -13.25 5.57
CA ILE A 103 -8.80 -12.20 6.50
C ILE A 103 -9.94 -11.82 7.45
N GLU A 104 -11.17 -11.64 6.96
CA GLU A 104 -12.34 -11.35 7.80
C GLU A 104 -12.60 -12.45 8.84
N GLN A 105 -12.43 -13.70 8.46
CA GLN A 105 -12.56 -14.84 9.39
C GLN A 105 -11.48 -14.81 10.48
N ILE A 106 -10.24 -14.46 10.13
CA ILE A 106 -9.13 -14.37 11.09
C ILE A 106 -9.36 -13.24 12.11
N ILE A 107 -9.73 -12.04 11.63
CA ILE A 107 -9.86 -10.86 12.50
C ILE A 107 -11.25 -10.70 13.12
N GLY A 108 -12.28 -11.41 12.63
CA GLY A 108 -13.66 -11.31 13.09
C GLY A 108 -14.36 -10.00 12.72
N LYS A 109 -13.85 -9.25 11.75
CA LYS A 109 -14.38 -7.94 11.31
C LYS A 109 -14.37 -7.82 9.79
N LYS A 110 -15.16 -6.88 9.26
CA LYS A 110 -15.19 -6.60 7.82
C LYS A 110 -13.92 -5.90 7.35
N VAL A 111 -13.40 -6.33 6.22
CA VAL A 111 -12.30 -5.69 5.49
C VAL A 111 -12.91 -4.82 4.39
N ILE A 112 -12.75 -3.52 4.53
CA ILE A 112 -13.42 -2.53 3.66
C ILE A 112 -12.47 -1.79 2.74
N GLY A 113 -11.16 -1.95 2.92
CA GLY A 113 -10.12 -1.30 2.13
C GLY A 113 -9.39 -2.26 1.21
N PHE A 114 -9.05 -1.76 0.01
CA PHE A 114 -8.31 -2.50 -0.99
C PHE A 114 -7.12 -1.69 -1.53
N ARG A 115 -6.04 -2.38 -1.87
CA ARG A 115 -4.93 -1.85 -2.68
C ARG A 115 -4.39 -2.97 -3.57
N ALA A 116 -4.29 -2.71 -4.87
CA ALA A 116 -3.70 -3.66 -5.80
C ALA A 116 -2.16 -3.68 -5.72
N PRO A 117 -1.53 -4.85 -5.77
CA PRO A 117 -0.08 -5.00 -5.86
C PRO A 117 0.52 -4.15 -6.97
N ASN A 118 1.65 -3.48 -6.66
CA ASN A 118 2.33 -2.59 -7.61
C ASN A 118 1.41 -1.56 -8.30
N PHE A 119 0.28 -1.21 -7.68
CA PHE A 119 -0.73 -0.28 -8.25
C PHE A 119 -1.24 -0.73 -9.63
N THR A 120 -1.27 -2.04 -9.87
CA THR A 120 -1.61 -2.64 -11.18
C THR A 120 -3.09 -2.48 -11.53
N LEU A 121 -3.95 -2.09 -10.60
CA LEU A 121 -5.32 -1.68 -10.89
C LEU A 121 -5.37 -0.58 -11.97
N MET A 122 -4.38 0.31 -12.02
CA MET A 122 -4.27 1.34 -13.06
C MET A 122 -4.05 0.79 -14.49
N LYS A 123 -3.91 -0.51 -14.66
CA LYS A 123 -3.86 -1.20 -15.97
C LYS A 123 -5.19 -1.91 -16.28
N CYS A 124 -6.09 -2.01 -15.31
CA CYS A 124 -7.39 -2.65 -15.47
C CYS A 124 -8.41 -1.70 -16.07
N LYS A 125 -9.50 -2.25 -16.60
CA LYS A 125 -10.67 -1.48 -17.00
C LYS A 125 -11.45 -1.03 -15.74
N MET A 126 -12.33 -0.04 -15.91
CA MET A 126 -13.10 0.56 -14.80
C MET A 126 -14.05 -0.41 -14.10
N GLU A 127 -14.45 -1.50 -14.75
CA GLU A 127 -15.31 -2.55 -14.20
C GLU A 127 -14.72 -3.24 -12.96
N ILE A 128 -13.41 -3.12 -12.75
CA ILE A 128 -12.75 -3.61 -11.53
C ILE A 128 -13.32 -2.97 -10.27
N PHE A 129 -13.73 -1.72 -10.32
CA PHE A 129 -14.33 -1.05 -9.18
C PHE A 129 -15.74 -1.53 -8.85
N ASP A 130 -16.50 -1.97 -9.86
CA ASP A 130 -17.79 -2.63 -9.63
C ASP A 130 -17.59 -3.96 -8.90
N LEU A 131 -16.58 -4.74 -9.30
CA LEU A 131 -16.20 -5.97 -8.62
C LEU A 131 -15.80 -5.71 -7.16
N LEU A 132 -14.98 -4.67 -6.90
CA LEU A 132 -14.61 -4.32 -5.53
C LEU A 132 -15.83 -3.97 -4.68
N LEU A 133 -16.78 -3.22 -5.23
CA LEU A 133 -18.04 -2.90 -4.55
C LEU A 133 -18.91 -4.14 -4.29
N ASP A 134 -18.99 -5.07 -5.25
CA ASP A 134 -19.74 -6.32 -5.11
C ASP A 134 -19.16 -7.20 -3.99
N LEU A 135 -17.86 -7.16 -3.80
CA LEU A 135 -17.15 -7.83 -2.71
C LEU A 135 -17.22 -7.05 -1.36
N GLY A 136 -17.88 -5.87 -1.34
CA GLY A 136 -18.10 -5.08 -0.13
C GLY A 136 -16.93 -4.19 0.28
N PHE A 137 -15.96 -3.94 -0.62
CA PHE A 137 -14.96 -2.89 -0.37
C PHE A 137 -15.62 -1.51 -0.49
N LYS A 138 -15.23 -0.58 0.38
CA LYS A 138 -15.76 0.78 0.41
C LYS A 138 -14.77 1.80 -0.12
N TYR A 139 -13.48 1.51 0.00
CA TYR A 139 -12.43 2.35 -0.56
C TYR A 139 -11.35 1.54 -1.25
N ASP A 140 -10.71 2.17 -2.22
CA ASP A 140 -9.49 1.73 -2.90
C ASP A 140 -8.35 2.73 -2.66
N SER A 141 -7.11 2.25 -2.67
CA SER A 141 -5.91 3.09 -2.61
C SER A 141 -4.86 2.61 -3.61
N SER A 142 -5.30 2.35 -4.84
CA SER A 142 -4.43 1.84 -5.92
C SER A 142 -4.08 2.89 -6.96
N ILE A 143 -4.77 4.03 -6.99
CA ILE A 143 -4.51 5.05 -8.00
C ILE A 143 -3.29 5.89 -7.64
N PHE A 144 -2.32 5.92 -8.58
CA PHE A 144 -1.14 6.76 -8.48
C PHE A 144 -1.26 7.89 -9.51
N PRO A 145 -1.66 9.11 -9.10
CA PRO A 145 -2.14 10.14 -10.01
C PRO A 145 -1.03 10.92 -10.73
N TYR A 146 0.08 10.27 -11.07
CA TYR A 146 1.14 10.85 -11.90
C TYR A 146 0.89 10.67 -13.40
N LYS A 147 -0.03 9.76 -13.77
CA LYS A 147 -0.42 9.47 -15.15
C LYS A 147 -1.93 9.33 -15.29
N LYS A 148 -2.43 9.38 -16.53
CA LYS A 148 -3.85 9.13 -16.83
C LYS A 148 -4.25 7.69 -16.52
N TYR A 149 -5.49 7.51 -16.10
CA TYR A 149 -6.16 6.23 -15.92
C TYR A 149 -7.47 6.23 -16.74
N ASN A 150 -7.64 5.24 -17.62
CA ASN A 150 -8.82 5.14 -18.49
C ASN A 150 -9.22 6.49 -19.14
N GLY A 151 -8.24 7.25 -19.63
CA GLY A 151 -8.46 8.50 -20.33
C GLY A 151 -8.58 9.75 -19.47
N PHE A 152 -8.86 9.65 -18.17
CA PHE A 152 -8.92 10.81 -17.28
C PHE A 152 -7.66 10.97 -16.43
N MET A 153 -7.39 12.20 -15.97
CA MET A 153 -6.32 12.49 -15.02
C MET A 153 -6.89 12.43 -13.60
N PRO A 154 -6.48 11.46 -12.78
CA PRO A 154 -7.02 11.35 -11.43
C PRO A 154 -6.74 12.58 -10.58
N PRO A 155 -7.68 12.96 -9.70
CA PRO A 155 -7.46 13.99 -8.68
C PRO A 155 -6.28 13.66 -7.78
N LEU A 156 -5.67 14.71 -7.21
CA LEU A 156 -4.58 14.56 -6.24
C LEU A 156 -5.07 14.46 -4.79
N LYS A 157 -6.37 14.64 -4.57
CA LYS A 157 -7.07 14.49 -3.28
C LYS A 157 -7.98 13.27 -3.35
N PRO A 158 -8.34 12.66 -2.23
CA PRO A 158 -9.36 11.63 -2.20
C PRO A 158 -10.67 12.09 -2.83
N PHE A 159 -11.34 11.18 -3.52
CA PHE A 159 -12.53 11.48 -4.29
C PHE A 159 -13.43 10.26 -4.46
N TRP A 160 -14.71 10.51 -4.70
CA TRP A 160 -15.65 9.49 -5.10
C TRP A 160 -15.50 9.18 -6.59
N LEU A 161 -15.06 7.97 -6.90
CA LEU A 161 -14.92 7.47 -8.26
C LEU A 161 -16.21 6.81 -8.68
N LYS A 162 -16.83 7.33 -9.78
CA LYS A 162 -18.05 6.74 -10.37
C LYS A 162 -17.65 5.55 -11.23
N THR A 163 -18.28 4.40 -10.96
CA THR A 163 -18.05 3.15 -11.70
C THR A 163 -18.95 3.04 -12.95
N PRO A 164 -18.69 2.10 -13.87
CA PRO A 164 -19.54 1.87 -15.03
C PRO A 164 -21.00 1.55 -14.68
N SER A 165 -21.26 0.86 -13.57
CA SER A 165 -22.64 0.60 -13.09
C SER A 165 -23.34 1.84 -12.50
N GLY A 166 -22.66 2.97 -12.39
CA GLY A 166 -23.19 4.20 -11.79
C GLY A 166 -23.03 4.30 -10.27
N ARG A 167 -22.50 3.26 -9.61
CA ARG A 167 -22.14 3.27 -8.17
C ARG A 167 -20.89 4.12 -7.94
N GLN A 168 -20.50 4.28 -6.69
CA GLN A 168 -19.31 5.04 -6.32
C GLN A 168 -18.48 4.27 -5.30
N ILE A 169 -17.14 4.32 -5.46
CA ILE A 169 -16.16 3.86 -4.51
C ILE A 169 -15.29 5.04 -4.08
N PHE A 170 -14.87 5.07 -2.82
CA PHE A 170 -14.00 6.13 -2.33
C PHE A 170 -12.55 5.81 -2.68
N GLU A 171 -11.91 6.65 -3.48
CA GLU A 171 -10.50 6.50 -3.86
C GLU A 171 -9.61 7.38 -2.98
N VAL A 172 -8.57 6.77 -2.38
CA VAL A 172 -7.54 7.44 -1.60
C VAL A 172 -6.21 7.36 -2.38
N PRO A 173 -5.96 8.29 -3.31
CA PRO A 173 -4.84 8.19 -4.24
C PRO A 173 -3.50 8.39 -3.55
N LEU A 174 -2.46 7.72 -4.08
CA LEU A 174 -1.08 7.89 -3.62
C LEU A 174 -0.60 9.33 -3.82
N SER A 175 0.25 9.77 -2.92
CA SER A 175 0.74 11.15 -2.97
C SER A 175 1.76 11.39 -4.08
N VAL A 176 1.52 12.47 -4.81
CA VAL A 176 2.50 13.07 -5.73
C VAL A 176 2.65 14.55 -5.43
N VAL A 177 3.85 15.08 -5.64
CA VAL A 177 4.12 16.52 -5.60
C VAL A 177 4.02 17.07 -7.02
N SER A 178 3.38 18.24 -7.17
CA SER A 178 3.36 18.95 -8.44
C SER A 178 4.44 20.03 -8.44
N ILE A 179 5.38 19.96 -9.40
CA ILE A 179 6.46 20.91 -9.58
C ILE A 179 6.48 21.30 -11.06
N PHE A 180 6.25 22.57 -11.37
CA PHE A 180 6.17 23.07 -12.76
C PHE A 180 5.25 22.28 -13.66
N GLY A 181 4.11 21.82 -13.13
CA GLY A 181 3.13 21.00 -13.87
C GLY A 181 3.45 19.48 -13.94
N PHE A 182 4.66 19.08 -13.59
CA PHE A 182 5.03 17.66 -13.52
C PHE A 182 4.58 17.06 -12.19
N LYS A 183 3.94 15.89 -12.25
CA LYS A 183 3.50 15.11 -11.10
C LYS A 183 4.56 14.07 -10.75
N ILE A 184 5.25 14.27 -9.64
CA ILE A 184 6.41 13.47 -9.23
C ILE A 184 6.01 12.61 -8.03
N PRO A 185 6.07 11.26 -8.13
CA PRO A 185 5.97 10.37 -6.98
C PRO A 185 7.11 10.66 -5.99
N CYS A 186 6.80 10.71 -4.68
CA CYS A 186 7.80 11.22 -3.74
C CYS A 186 7.71 10.67 -2.31
N LEU A 187 6.64 9.94 -1.97
CA LEU A 187 6.37 9.55 -0.58
C LEU A 187 6.19 8.05 -0.43
N GLY A 188 7.12 7.44 0.29
CA GLY A 188 7.09 6.03 0.63
C GLY A 188 7.88 5.13 -0.32
N GLY A 189 7.98 3.87 0.03
CA GLY A 189 8.60 2.82 -0.74
C GLY A 189 9.99 3.16 -1.27
N ALA A 190 10.23 2.83 -2.53
CA ALA A 190 11.50 3.09 -3.21
C ALA A 190 11.92 4.58 -3.22
N PHE A 191 10.96 5.50 -3.11
CA PHE A 191 11.27 6.95 -3.07
C PHE A 191 11.94 7.34 -1.76
N LEU A 192 11.47 6.82 -0.60
CA LEU A 192 12.12 7.04 0.69
C LEU A 192 13.56 6.50 0.70
N ARG A 193 13.77 5.35 0.06
CA ARG A 193 15.10 4.72 -0.03
C ARG A 193 16.07 5.50 -0.92
N ASN A 194 15.58 6.00 -2.05
CA ASN A 194 16.44 6.53 -3.10
C ASN A 194 16.60 8.06 -3.06
N TYR A 195 15.65 8.79 -2.45
CA TYR A 195 15.75 10.23 -2.33
C TYR A 195 16.42 10.67 -1.02
N PRO A 196 17.13 11.79 -1.01
CA PRO A 196 17.57 12.43 0.21
C PRO A 196 16.37 12.86 1.06
N LEU A 197 16.49 12.76 2.39
CA LEU A 197 15.40 13.06 3.33
C LEU A 197 14.84 14.48 3.18
N PHE A 198 15.68 15.46 2.82
CA PHE A 198 15.24 16.85 2.62
C PHE A 198 14.21 16.96 1.47
N MET A 199 14.33 16.14 0.42
CA MET A 199 13.37 16.11 -0.69
C MET A 199 12.02 15.56 -0.22
N THR A 200 12.02 14.49 0.58
CA THR A 200 10.81 13.94 1.19
C THR A 200 10.12 14.98 2.08
N LYS A 201 10.87 15.66 2.94
CA LYS A 201 10.34 16.74 3.79
C LYS A 201 9.81 17.92 2.97
N PHE A 202 10.49 18.30 1.90
CA PHE A 202 10.03 19.34 0.98
C PHE A 202 8.69 18.93 0.34
N ALA A 203 8.59 17.71 -0.19
CA ALA A 203 7.39 17.19 -0.81
C ALA A 203 6.19 17.19 0.17
N ILE A 204 6.39 16.71 1.40
CA ILE A 204 5.37 16.75 2.46
C ILE A 204 4.87 18.18 2.68
N ARG A 205 5.79 19.11 2.93
CA ARG A 205 5.42 20.51 3.18
C ARG A 205 4.72 21.16 1.98
N ARG A 206 5.15 20.83 0.76
CA ARG A 206 4.54 21.35 -0.46
C ARG A 206 3.10 20.86 -0.59
N ILE A 207 2.84 19.56 -0.38
CA ILE A 207 1.52 18.95 -0.44
C ILE A 207 0.61 19.54 0.65
N GLN A 208 1.14 19.73 1.87
CA GLN A 208 0.37 20.31 2.99
C GLN A 208 0.01 21.79 2.74
N LYS A 209 0.88 22.58 2.08
CA LYS A 209 0.56 23.96 1.65
C LYS A 209 -0.62 23.98 0.68
N GLU A 210 -0.83 22.94 -0.10
CA GLU A 210 -1.97 22.78 -1.00
C GLU A 210 -3.24 22.27 -0.26
N LYS A 211 -3.22 22.25 1.09
CA LYS A 211 -4.29 21.72 1.95
C LYS A 211 -4.69 20.29 1.56
N ARG A 212 -3.67 19.47 1.23
CA ARG A 212 -3.83 18.03 0.98
C ARG A 212 -3.17 17.23 2.11
N GLN A 213 -3.80 16.14 2.48
CA GLN A 213 -3.17 15.10 3.29
C GLN A 213 -2.20 14.32 2.43
N ILE A 214 -1.15 13.80 3.03
CA ILE A 214 -0.26 12.87 2.35
C ILE A 214 -0.71 11.44 2.64
N VAL A 215 -0.55 10.59 1.65
CA VAL A 215 -0.58 9.13 1.78
C VAL A 215 0.88 8.68 1.70
N PHE A 216 1.42 8.28 2.84
CA PHE A 216 2.75 7.72 2.95
C PHE A 216 2.63 6.21 3.01
N TYR A 217 3.40 5.49 2.19
CA TYR A 217 3.40 4.03 2.21
C TYR A 217 4.80 3.48 2.44
N ILE A 218 4.87 2.34 3.12
CA ILE A 218 6.10 1.64 3.44
C ILE A 218 5.86 0.13 3.41
N HIS A 219 6.93 -0.63 3.18
CA HIS A 219 6.88 -2.09 3.18
C HIS A 219 7.82 -2.65 4.27
N PRO A 220 7.46 -3.72 4.98
CA PRO A 220 8.35 -4.37 5.93
C PRO A 220 9.70 -4.75 5.32
N HIS A 221 9.72 -5.24 4.10
CA HIS A 221 10.95 -5.65 3.40
C HIS A 221 11.96 -4.52 3.15
N GLU A 222 11.58 -3.25 3.36
CA GLU A 222 12.53 -2.14 3.19
C GLU A 222 13.56 -2.03 4.32
N PHE A 223 13.34 -2.78 5.41
CA PHE A 223 14.25 -2.82 6.58
C PHE A 223 15.34 -3.87 6.46
N GLU A 224 15.30 -4.74 5.44
CA GLU A 224 16.25 -5.81 5.28
C GLU A 224 17.20 -5.61 4.09
N ASP A 225 18.38 -6.26 4.16
CA ASP A 225 19.28 -6.35 3.03
C ASP A 225 18.83 -7.46 2.08
N ILE A 226 18.74 -7.16 0.79
CA ILE A 226 18.30 -8.12 -0.25
C ILE A 226 19.44 -8.99 -0.71
N ASN A 227 19.24 -10.31 -0.69
CA ASN A 227 20.12 -11.29 -1.30
C ASN A 227 19.49 -11.89 -2.57
N PHE A 228 19.90 -11.41 -3.73
CA PHE A 228 19.41 -11.91 -5.03
C PHE A 228 19.93 -13.30 -5.42
N LYS A 229 20.85 -13.91 -4.63
CA LYS A 229 21.44 -15.23 -4.97
C LYS A 229 20.42 -16.36 -4.83
N ASN A 230 19.46 -16.20 -3.96
CA ASN A 230 18.46 -17.22 -3.62
C ASN A 230 17.22 -17.19 -4.52
N ILE A 231 17.17 -16.29 -5.51
CA ILE A 231 16.04 -16.17 -6.42
C ILE A 231 16.49 -16.48 -7.84
N ASN A 232 15.88 -17.50 -8.43
CA ASN A 232 16.11 -17.94 -9.78
C ASN A 232 15.34 -17.08 -10.81
N VAL A 233 15.41 -15.75 -10.67
CA VAL A 233 14.73 -14.81 -11.56
C VAL A 233 15.72 -13.86 -12.20
N LYS A 234 15.57 -13.65 -13.50
CA LYS A 234 16.38 -12.68 -14.27
C LYS A 234 15.94 -11.26 -13.95
N ILE A 235 16.65 -10.59 -13.03
CA ILE A 235 16.45 -9.18 -12.72
C ILE A 235 17.54 -8.35 -13.37
N ASN A 236 17.17 -7.26 -14.04
CA ASN A 236 18.10 -6.31 -14.63
C ASN A 236 19.08 -5.77 -13.58
N PHE A 237 20.36 -5.63 -13.95
CA PHE A 237 21.44 -5.15 -13.08
C PHE A 237 21.14 -3.78 -12.44
N LEU A 238 20.64 -2.81 -13.21
CA LEU A 238 20.26 -1.50 -12.69
C LEU A 238 19.14 -1.61 -11.64
N ARG A 239 18.18 -2.49 -11.85
CA ARG A 239 17.10 -2.74 -10.88
C ARG A 239 17.65 -3.33 -9.58
N LYS A 240 18.59 -4.29 -9.66
CA LYS A 240 19.27 -4.84 -8.48
C LYS A 240 19.94 -3.76 -7.64
N ILE A 241 20.61 -2.80 -8.30
CA ILE A 241 21.25 -1.66 -7.60
C ILE A 241 20.20 -0.80 -6.90
N LEU A 242 19.11 -0.43 -7.60
CA LEU A 242 18.05 0.40 -7.05
C LEU A 242 17.33 -0.26 -5.87
N GLU A 243 17.11 -1.57 -5.96
CA GLU A 243 16.47 -2.32 -4.86
C GLU A 243 17.35 -2.43 -3.61
N LYS A 244 18.66 -2.55 -3.75
CA LYS A 244 19.61 -2.57 -2.62
C LYS A 244 19.84 -1.20 -2.00
N ARG A 245 19.67 -0.14 -2.82
CA ARG A 245 20.07 1.20 -2.39
C ARG A 245 19.19 1.73 -1.25
N GLY A 246 19.82 2.35 -0.27
CA GLY A 246 19.18 3.19 0.73
C GLY A 246 18.47 2.46 1.88
N ARG A 247 18.40 1.12 1.89
CA ARG A 247 17.68 0.33 2.92
C ARG A 247 18.15 0.63 4.33
N LYS A 248 19.46 0.71 4.58
CA LYS A 248 20.03 0.99 5.91
C LYS A 248 19.57 2.30 6.56
N LYS A 249 19.05 3.25 5.80
CA LYS A 249 18.61 4.56 6.30
C LYS A 249 17.08 4.70 6.41
N VAL A 250 16.32 3.71 5.92
CA VAL A 250 14.84 3.79 5.90
C VAL A 250 14.28 3.94 7.31
N LYS A 251 14.73 3.12 8.25
CA LYS A 251 14.32 3.18 9.66
C LYS A 251 14.55 4.57 10.25
N PHE A 252 15.76 5.08 10.12
CA PHE A 252 16.13 6.41 10.62
C PHE A 252 15.30 7.53 9.95
N TYR A 253 15.04 7.43 8.64
CA TYR A 253 14.22 8.41 7.93
C TYR A 253 12.76 8.36 8.37
N LEU A 254 12.22 7.15 8.57
CA LEU A 254 10.86 6.95 9.06
C LEU A 254 10.69 7.57 10.45
N GLU A 255 11.59 7.29 11.40
CA GLU A 255 11.55 7.87 12.74
C GLU A 255 11.54 9.40 12.72
N ILE A 256 12.41 10.03 11.91
CA ILE A 256 12.42 11.50 11.75
C ILE A 256 11.09 12.02 11.16
N LEU A 257 10.43 11.27 10.29
CA LEU A 257 9.16 11.70 9.72
C LEU A 257 8.03 11.56 10.73
N LEU A 258 8.00 10.48 11.52
CA LEU A 258 7.01 10.26 12.57
C LEU A 258 7.14 11.24 13.73
N GLU A 259 8.37 11.65 14.07
CA GLU A 259 8.62 12.70 15.05
C GLU A 259 8.05 14.06 14.62
N LYS A 260 8.13 14.38 13.31
CA LYS A 260 7.77 15.71 12.78
C LYS A 260 6.35 15.84 12.28
N PHE A 261 5.72 14.73 11.90
CA PHE A 261 4.41 14.72 11.27
C PHE A 261 3.51 13.69 11.94
N LYS A 262 2.27 14.08 12.21
CA LYS A 262 1.27 13.14 12.73
C LYS A 262 0.67 12.32 11.61
N PHE A 263 0.53 11.01 11.89
CA PHE A 263 -0.01 10.03 10.97
C PHE A 263 -1.13 9.23 11.63
N ASP A 264 -2.11 8.83 10.81
CA ASP A 264 -3.21 7.99 11.25
C ASP A 264 -3.66 7.08 10.10
N LYS A 265 -4.55 6.14 10.38
CA LYS A 265 -5.12 5.20 9.43
C LYS A 265 -6.19 5.84 8.54
N ILE A 266 -6.40 5.29 7.34
CA ILE A 266 -7.38 5.78 6.35
C ILE A 266 -8.76 5.86 7.00
N GLU A 267 -9.19 4.82 7.68
CA GLU A 267 -10.52 4.66 8.25
C GLU A 267 -10.82 5.72 9.32
N LYS A 268 -9.80 6.16 10.07
CA LYS A 268 -9.96 7.23 11.05
C LYS A 268 -10.06 8.61 10.40
N ILE A 269 -9.25 8.83 9.37
CA ILE A 269 -9.18 10.13 8.70
C ILE A 269 -10.43 10.39 7.85
N TYR A 270 -11.01 9.33 7.25
CA TYR A 270 -12.17 9.39 6.35
C TYR A 270 -13.39 8.65 6.89
N GLU A 271 -13.54 8.62 8.22
CA GLU A 271 -14.65 7.96 8.91
C GLU A 271 -16.02 8.46 8.42
N ASN A 272 -16.14 9.75 8.11
CA ASN A 272 -17.39 10.36 7.62
C ASN A 272 -17.71 9.94 6.18
N GLU A 273 -16.69 9.69 5.34
CA GLU A 273 -16.86 9.31 3.95
C GLU A 273 -17.14 7.82 3.79
N ILE A 274 -16.41 6.97 4.54
CA ILE A 274 -16.50 5.51 4.39
C ILE A 274 -17.40 4.83 5.45
N GLY A 275 -17.88 5.59 6.45
CA GLY A 275 -18.74 5.13 7.53
C GLY A 275 -17.99 4.49 8.70
N ASN A 276 -18.66 4.42 9.88
CA ASN A 276 -18.13 3.73 11.06
C ASN A 276 -18.26 2.20 10.91
N PHE A 277 -17.23 1.46 11.38
CA PHE A 277 -17.14 -0.01 11.33
C PHE A 277 -16.70 -0.59 12.67
#